data_29ea475ac5529e12997386fddf97d740
#
_entry.id   29ea475ac5529e12997386fddf97d740
#
_cell.length_a   1.000
_cell.length_b   1.000
_cell.length_c   1.000
_cell.angle_alpha   90.00
_cell.angle_beta   90.00
_cell.angle_gamma   90.00
#
_symmetry.space_group_name_H-M   'P 1'
#
loop_
_entity.id
_entity.type
_entity.pdbx_description
1 polymer ?
#
loop_
_entity_poly.entity_id
_entity_poly.type
_entity_poly.pdbx_seq_one_letter_code
_entity_poly.pdbx_strand_id
1 'polypeptide(L)'
;MRCTQSMTAETRLIACVCVAEILGLAGFSLVPALLPQFIATWSLSNIEAGWFAGIMSGGYMLGVLPLVALTDRAPARTIFLACSAASALSLFGIALSNSLLPALIWRGAGGAALAGMYMPGLRALTDGMSGATRARAAAWYTSSFTLGSSLSFLLGQAGLRWDWHHAFLASGALGVTGVLLAWAVLPRAGAKRPAERGGAMPPLRGVLGHRDVLALVIGYTATIWGTTGLRQWIVVFLAFCTADQGANAPQGWSMLAVGALVGISGVPAGLFGNELSLRLGLRATAVGVFLVSALVNALFGFTAALPYGTVVVIAVAAGFLVQGNFSNLTSGLLAVAEPRLMGVTVAVYSCIGFAGGFAGTLLFGLTLDHFGGTTRLAAWVLAFGTCAVACLAGSAASLLLSRELIRERVAG
;
A
#
# COMPACT_ATOMS: atom_id res chain seq x y z
N MET A 1 10.97 37.14 -16.99
CA MET A 1 11.70 36.00 -17.54
C MET A 1 12.25 35.00 -16.50
N ARG A 2 12.77 35.41 -15.34
CA ARG A 2 13.25 34.45 -14.31
C ARG A 2 12.14 33.58 -13.66
N CYS A 3 10.92 34.09 -13.53
CA CYS A 3 9.81 33.39 -12.90
C CYS A 3 9.25 32.22 -13.73
N THR A 4 9.25 32.34 -15.05
CA THR A 4 8.82 31.27 -15.96
C THR A 4 9.85 30.14 -16.11
N GLN A 5 11.14 30.42 -15.99
CA GLN A 5 12.20 29.40 -16.00
C GLN A 5 12.24 28.60 -14.69
N SER A 6 11.93 29.21 -13.56
CA SER A 6 11.86 28.48 -12.26
C SER A 6 10.67 27.51 -12.22
N MET A 7 9.49 27.93 -12.71
CA MET A 7 8.30 27.07 -12.81
C MET A 7 8.53 25.83 -13.68
N THR A 8 9.25 25.97 -14.80
CA THR A 8 9.59 24.83 -15.67
C THR A 8 10.58 23.86 -15.02
N ALA A 9 11.56 24.37 -14.26
CA ALA A 9 12.54 23.55 -13.54
C ALA A 9 11.90 22.74 -12.41
N GLU A 10 11.04 23.33 -11.60
CA GLU A 10 10.29 22.65 -10.54
C GLU A 10 9.35 21.59 -11.11
N THR A 11 8.61 21.91 -12.18
CA THR A 11 7.72 20.96 -12.85
C THR A 11 8.49 19.76 -13.39
N ARG A 12 9.67 20.00 -13.99
CA ARG A 12 10.56 18.94 -14.48
C ARG A 12 11.07 18.06 -13.33
N LEU A 13 11.47 18.65 -12.21
CA LEU A 13 11.91 17.91 -11.03
C LEU A 13 10.78 17.01 -10.51
N ILE A 14 9.56 17.55 -10.34
CA ILE A 14 8.40 16.77 -9.89
C ILE A 14 8.14 15.59 -10.84
N ALA A 15 8.08 15.84 -12.15
CA ALA A 15 7.83 14.80 -13.14
C ALA A 15 8.89 13.71 -13.12
N CYS A 16 10.17 14.07 -13.10
CA CYS A 16 11.27 13.10 -13.08
C CYS A 16 11.27 12.25 -11.79
N VAL A 17 11.00 12.84 -10.63
CA VAL A 17 10.94 12.09 -9.36
C VAL A 17 9.71 11.19 -9.31
N CYS A 18 8.56 11.63 -9.81
CA CYS A 18 7.37 10.78 -9.94
C CYS A 18 7.61 9.60 -10.89
N VAL A 19 8.28 9.81 -12.04
CA VAL A 19 8.68 8.72 -12.95
C VAL A 19 9.65 7.78 -12.25
N ALA A 20 10.64 8.29 -11.52
CA ALA A 20 11.57 7.47 -10.77
C ALA A 20 10.86 6.60 -9.71
N GLU A 21 9.83 7.14 -9.05
CA GLU A 21 9.02 6.39 -8.10
C GLU A 21 8.20 5.28 -8.79
N ILE A 22 7.55 5.59 -9.92
CA ILE A 22 6.79 4.60 -10.71
C ILE A 22 7.71 3.44 -11.13
N LEU A 23 8.91 3.76 -11.62
CA LEU A 23 9.91 2.75 -12.00
C LEU A 23 10.39 1.95 -10.80
N GLY A 24 10.61 2.59 -9.65
CA GLY A 24 11.00 1.93 -8.40
C GLY A 24 9.93 0.98 -7.84
N LEU A 25 8.66 1.22 -8.18
CA LEU A 25 7.52 0.40 -7.76
C LEU A 25 7.12 -0.67 -8.79
N ALA A 26 7.88 -0.82 -9.89
CA ALA A 26 7.57 -1.76 -10.96
C ALA A 26 7.44 -3.23 -10.48
N GLY A 27 8.11 -3.61 -9.39
CA GLY A 27 8.03 -4.95 -8.79
C GLY A 27 7.04 -5.07 -7.62
N PHE A 28 6.35 -4.00 -7.22
CA PHE A 28 5.54 -3.97 -6.00
C PHE A 28 4.47 -5.05 -5.94
N SER A 29 3.67 -5.20 -6.99
CA SER A 29 2.57 -6.15 -7.08
C SER A 29 2.88 -7.39 -7.94
N LEU A 30 4.15 -7.67 -8.28
CA LEU A 30 4.49 -8.86 -9.06
C LEU A 30 4.18 -10.16 -8.32
N VAL A 31 4.44 -10.22 -6.99
CA VAL A 31 4.11 -11.41 -6.21
C VAL A 31 2.61 -11.70 -6.23
N PRO A 32 1.70 -10.79 -5.87
CA PRO A 32 0.26 -11.06 -5.97
C PRO A 32 -0.20 -11.30 -7.41
N ALA A 33 0.42 -10.66 -8.41
CA ALA A 33 0.10 -10.88 -9.82
C ALA A 33 0.43 -12.31 -10.28
N LEU A 34 1.54 -12.86 -9.81
CA LEU A 34 2.06 -14.17 -10.19
C LEU A 34 1.83 -15.24 -9.11
N LEU A 35 1.05 -14.94 -8.08
CA LEU A 35 0.85 -15.84 -6.94
C LEU A 35 0.31 -17.22 -7.35
N PRO A 36 -0.66 -17.35 -8.29
CA PRO A 36 -1.09 -18.66 -8.77
C PRO A 36 0.06 -19.47 -9.38
N GLN A 37 0.97 -18.82 -10.10
CA GLN A 37 2.14 -19.47 -10.70
C GLN A 37 3.13 -19.94 -9.63
N PHE A 38 3.40 -19.14 -8.59
CA PHE A 38 4.26 -19.54 -7.48
C PHE A 38 3.68 -20.71 -6.68
N ILE A 39 2.35 -20.68 -6.43
CA ILE A 39 1.66 -21.80 -5.77
C ILE A 39 1.88 -23.08 -6.58
N ALA A 40 1.74 -23.05 -7.90
CA ALA A 40 1.92 -24.22 -8.75
C ALA A 40 3.40 -24.64 -8.85
N THR A 41 4.33 -23.69 -9.06
CA THR A 41 5.76 -23.98 -9.30
C THR A 41 6.47 -24.50 -8.06
N TRP A 42 6.18 -23.94 -6.90
CA TRP A 42 6.82 -24.31 -5.62
C TRP A 42 5.92 -25.18 -4.74
N SER A 43 4.76 -25.61 -5.25
CA SER A 43 3.77 -26.44 -4.52
C SER A 43 3.42 -25.86 -3.16
N LEU A 44 3.20 -24.53 -3.11
CA LEU A 44 2.95 -23.81 -1.87
C LEU A 44 1.57 -24.15 -1.31
N SER A 45 1.50 -24.32 0.01
CA SER A 45 0.25 -24.20 0.76
C SER A 45 -0.26 -22.75 0.71
N ASN A 46 -1.54 -22.53 1.00
CA ASN A 46 -2.08 -21.17 0.98
C ASN A 46 -1.49 -20.29 2.10
N ILE A 47 -1.11 -20.87 3.25
CA ILE A 47 -0.41 -20.10 4.29
C ILE A 47 1.01 -19.70 3.82
N GLU A 48 1.74 -20.55 3.11
CA GLU A 48 3.03 -20.19 2.53
C GLU A 48 2.90 -19.12 1.45
N ALA A 49 1.88 -19.22 0.61
CA ALA A 49 1.52 -18.17 -0.34
C ALA A 49 1.16 -16.86 0.37
N GLY A 50 0.44 -16.94 1.50
CA GLY A 50 0.16 -15.80 2.38
C GLY A 50 1.42 -15.17 2.98
N TRP A 51 2.40 -16.00 3.41
CA TRP A 51 3.71 -15.51 3.83
C TRP A 51 4.41 -14.74 2.70
N PHE A 52 4.49 -15.33 1.51
CA PHE A 52 5.18 -14.70 0.38
C PHE A 52 4.50 -13.39 -0.07
N ALA A 53 3.17 -13.36 -0.09
CA ALA A 53 2.42 -12.15 -0.43
C ALA A 53 2.54 -11.08 0.67
N GLY A 54 2.46 -11.48 1.95
CA GLY A 54 2.37 -10.58 3.11
C GLY A 54 3.70 -10.07 3.64
N ILE A 55 4.82 -10.81 3.48
CA ILE A 55 6.12 -10.48 4.10
C ILE A 55 6.66 -9.10 3.71
N MET A 56 6.23 -8.55 2.59
CA MET A 56 6.56 -7.18 2.21
C MET A 56 6.00 -6.18 3.22
N SER A 57 4.76 -6.38 3.70
CA SER A 57 4.17 -5.57 4.77
C SER A 57 4.90 -5.78 6.11
N GLY A 58 5.31 -7.02 6.40
CA GLY A 58 6.13 -7.33 7.56
C GLY A 58 7.49 -6.64 7.52
N GLY A 59 8.15 -6.64 6.37
CA GLY A 59 9.40 -5.92 6.16
C GLY A 59 9.24 -4.39 6.34
N TYR A 60 8.17 -3.82 5.79
CA TYR A 60 7.84 -2.41 5.98
C TYR A 60 7.65 -2.07 7.46
N MET A 61 6.90 -2.88 8.20
CA MET A 61 6.70 -2.74 9.64
C MET A 61 8.03 -2.66 10.40
N LEU A 62 8.98 -3.56 10.07
CA LEU A 62 10.29 -3.59 10.70
C LEU A 62 11.18 -2.42 10.27
N GLY A 63 11.05 -1.95 9.02
CA GLY A 63 11.86 -0.88 8.44
C GLY A 63 11.42 0.52 8.85
N VAL A 64 10.12 0.77 9.09
CA VAL A 64 9.61 2.14 9.23
C VAL A 64 10.18 2.87 10.46
N LEU A 65 10.26 2.24 11.61
CA LEU A 65 10.75 2.86 12.84
C LEU A 65 12.24 3.25 12.75
N PRO A 66 13.17 2.35 12.38
CA PRO A 66 14.59 2.71 12.27
C PRO A 66 14.86 3.72 11.15
N LEU A 67 14.13 3.63 10.02
CA LEU A 67 14.32 4.55 8.90
C LEU A 67 13.76 5.95 9.19
N VAL A 68 12.65 6.07 9.93
CA VAL A 68 12.18 7.38 10.41
C VAL A 68 13.19 8.00 11.35
N ALA A 69 13.76 7.24 12.31
CA ALA A 69 14.82 7.75 13.18
C ALA A 69 16.10 8.15 12.40
N LEU A 70 16.40 7.49 11.29
CA LEU A 70 17.51 7.82 10.42
C LEU A 70 17.30 9.13 9.66
N THR A 71 16.05 9.54 9.38
CA THR A 71 15.77 10.81 8.68
C THR A 71 16.19 12.06 9.48
N ASP A 72 16.38 11.92 10.79
CA ASP A 72 16.89 12.99 11.65
C ASP A 72 18.42 13.14 11.56
N ARG A 73 19.10 12.08 11.10
CA ARG A 73 20.57 12.02 11.06
C ARG A 73 21.15 12.08 9.65
N ALA A 74 20.41 11.60 8.66
CA ALA A 74 20.85 11.53 7.27
C ALA A 74 19.93 12.33 6.34
N PRO A 75 20.44 12.90 5.23
CA PRO A 75 19.63 13.61 4.25
C PRO A 75 18.57 12.69 3.66
N ALA A 76 17.33 13.18 3.51
CA ALA A 76 16.21 12.43 2.95
C ALA A 76 16.54 11.85 1.56
N ARG A 77 17.27 12.60 0.72
CA ARG A 77 17.80 12.14 -0.57
C ARG A 77 18.62 10.86 -0.46
N THR A 78 19.55 10.81 0.50
CA THR A 78 20.44 9.64 0.69
C THR A 78 19.65 8.42 1.11
N ILE A 79 18.72 8.57 2.04
CA ILE A 79 17.84 7.47 2.51
C ILE A 79 16.98 6.97 1.34
N PHE A 80 16.34 7.88 0.61
CA PHE A 80 15.52 7.53 -0.55
C PHE A 80 16.31 6.75 -1.60
N LEU A 81 17.48 7.22 -2.01
CA LEU A 81 18.32 6.56 -3.03
C LEU A 81 18.83 5.20 -2.55
N ALA A 82 19.31 5.10 -1.31
CA ALA A 82 19.80 3.84 -0.74
C ALA A 82 18.68 2.80 -0.63
N CYS A 83 17.49 3.21 -0.16
CA CYS A 83 16.34 2.33 -0.05
C CYS A 83 15.77 1.95 -1.43
N SER A 84 15.74 2.87 -2.40
CA SER A 84 15.35 2.54 -3.78
C SER A 84 16.30 1.53 -4.42
N ALA A 85 17.61 1.68 -4.19
CA ALA A 85 18.61 0.71 -4.66
C ALA A 85 18.44 -0.67 -3.97
N ALA A 86 18.20 -0.69 -2.66
CA ALA A 86 17.93 -1.92 -1.91
C ALA A 86 16.64 -2.62 -2.38
N SER A 87 15.59 -1.84 -2.71
CA SER A 87 14.36 -2.37 -3.31
C SER A 87 14.62 -2.99 -4.68
N ALA A 88 15.37 -2.32 -5.56
CA ALA A 88 15.74 -2.88 -6.85
C ALA A 88 16.58 -4.16 -6.70
N LEU A 89 17.55 -4.17 -5.78
CA LEU A 89 18.36 -5.36 -5.47
C LEU A 89 17.50 -6.52 -4.98
N SER A 90 16.47 -6.24 -4.16
CA SER A 90 15.55 -7.28 -3.68
C SER A 90 14.81 -7.98 -4.81
N LEU A 91 14.46 -7.27 -5.88
CA LEU A 91 13.80 -7.85 -7.05
C LEU A 91 14.74 -8.81 -7.79
N PHE A 92 16.02 -8.44 -7.96
CA PHE A 92 17.02 -9.36 -8.52
C PHE A 92 17.20 -10.59 -7.61
N GLY A 93 17.22 -10.39 -6.28
CA GLY A 93 17.31 -11.49 -5.33
C GLY A 93 16.13 -12.45 -5.42
N ILE A 94 14.90 -11.95 -5.60
CA ILE A 94 13.73 -12.79 -5.85
C ILE A 94 13.88 -13.54 -7.19
N ALA A 95 14.31 -12.84 -8.25
CA ALA A 95 14.52 -13.46 -9.56
C ALA A 95 15.52 -14.62 -9.54
N LEU A 96 16.49 -14.59 -8.65
CA LEU A 96 17.52 -15.63 -8.50
C LEU A 96 17.11 -16.71 -7.48
N SER A 97 15.95 -16.59 -6.87
CA SER A 97 15.49 -17.53 -5.84
C SER A 97 14.83 -18.75 -6.47
N ASN A 98 15.29 -19.95 -6.09
CA ASN A 98 14.73 -21.22 -6.58
C ASN A 98 13.76 -21.87 -5.56
N SER A 99 13.46 -21.21 -4.45
CA SER A 99 12.57 -21.70 -3.40
C SER A 99 11.99 -20.55 -2.58
N LEU A 100 10.98 -20.88 -1.77
CA LEU A 100 10.25 -19.91 -0.97
C LEU A 100 11.14 -19.12 0.02
N LEU A 101 12.03 -19.79 0.76
CA LEU A 101 12.77 -19.15 1.86
C LEU A 101 13.68 -17.99 1.39
N PRO A 102 14.59 -18.16 0.39
CA PRO A 102 15.35 -17.01 -0.11
C PRO A 102 14.44 -15.93 -0.72
N ALA A 103 13.35 -16.31 -1.39
CA ALA A 103 12.40 -15.32 -1.92
C ALA A 103 11.71 -14.52 -0.81
N LEU A 104 11.36 -15.13 0.33
CA LEU A 104 10.83 -14.44 1.52
C LEU A 104 11.84 -13.43 2.08
N ILE A 105 13.10 -13.81 2.20
CA ILE A 105 14.15 -12.92 2.71
C ILE A 105 14.28 -11.67 1.82
N TRP A 106 14.39 -11.86 0.51
CA TRP A 106 14.49 -10.75 -0.44
C TRP A 106 13.21 -9.91 -0.47
N ARG A 107 12.05 -10.54 -0.43
CA ARG A 107 10.76 -9.83 -0.40
C ARG A 107 10.59 -9.00 0.86
N GLY A 108 10.99 -9.55 2.03
CA GLY A 108 10.98 -8.83 3.30
C GLY A 108 11.96 -7.65 3.30
N ALA A 109 13.18 -7.84 2.75
CA ALA A 109 14.16 -6.77 2.58
C ALA A 109 13.62 -5.65 1.67
N GLY A 110 12.96 -6.00 0.57
CA GLY A 110 12.27 -5.05 -0.30
C GLY A 110 11.18 -4.26 0.44
N GLY A 111 10.42 -4.93 1.31
CA GLY A 111 9.42 -4.29 2.17
C GLY A 111 10.04 -3.29 3.15
N ALA A 112 11.16 -3.67 3.81
CA ALA A 112 11.89 -2.75 4.68
C ALA A 112 12.45 -1.54 3.91
N ALA A 113 12.97 -1.77 2.71
CA ALA A 113 13.44 -0.69 1.83
C ALA A 113 12.30 0.26 1.42
N LEU A 114 11.11 -0.26 1.16
CA LEU A 114 9.93 0.54 0.79
C LEU A 114 9.59 1.61 1.85
N ALA A 115 9.79 1.32 3.14
CA ALA A 115 9.57 2.29 4.20
C ALA A 115 10.47 3.54 4.08
N GLY A 116 11.68 3.39 3.49
CA GLY A 116 12.59 4.49 3.22
C GLY A 116 12.38 5.14 1.85
N MET A 117 11.57 4.57 0.98
CA MET A 117 11.26 5.16 -0.33
C MET A 117 10.15 6.21 -0.25
N TYR A 118 9.04 5.91 0.39
CA TYR A 118 7.85 6.76 0.30
C TYR A 118 8.02 8.09 1.05
N MET A 119 8.13 8.08 2.37
CA MET A 119 8.20 9.34 3.15
C MET A 119 9.51 10.11 2.94
N PRO A 120 10.70 9.49 2.96
CA PRO A 120 11.92 10.20 2.62
C PRO A 120 11.96 10.70 1.18
N GLY A 121 11.37 9.98 0.22
CA GLY A 121 11.26 10.42 -1.18
C GLY A 121 10.39 11.66 -1.33
N LEU A 122 9.21 11.67 -0.69
CA LEU A 122 8.32 12.84 -0.64
C LEU A 122 9.05 14.06 -0.03
N ARG A 123 9.76 13.83 1.07
CA ARG A 123 10.55 14.89 1.73
C ARG A 123 11.68 15.39 0.82
N ALA A 124 12.42 14.48 0.18
CA ALA A 124 13.51 14.86 -0.74
C ALA A 124 13.01 15.66 -1.95
N LEU A 125 11.81 15.39 -2.44
CA LEU A 125 11.17 16.14 -3.51
C LEU A 125 10.69 17.52 -3.02
N THR A 126 10.07 17.59 -1.85
CA THR A 126 9.38 18.80 -1.38
C THR A 126 10.24 19.71 -0.53
N ASP A 127 11.44 19.29 -0.13
CA ASP A 127 12.39 20.13 0.59
C ASP A 127 12.81 21.31 -0.30
N GLY A 128 12.58 22.53 0.19
CA GLY A 128 12.80 23.77 -0.55
C GLY A 128 11.60 24.27 -1.35
N MET A 129 10.49 23.52 -1.46
CA MET A 129 9.24 23.97 -2.02
C MET A 129 8.31 24.55 -0.95
N SER A 130 7.45 25.50 -1.33
CA SER A 130 6.49 26.14 -0.42
C SER A 130 5.11 26.31 -1.07
N GLY A 131 4.10 26.58 -0.24
CA GLY A 131 2.75 26.93 -0.70
C GLY A 131 2.14 25.90 -1.67
N ALA A 132 1.50 26.39 -2.71
CA ALA A 132 0.79 25.59 -3.69
C ALA A 132 1.68 24.59 -4.47
N THR A 133 2.95 24.95 -4.72
CA THR A 133 3.91 24.06 -5.42
C THR A 133 4.21 22.82 -4.58
N ARG A 134 4.45 22.99 -3.28
CA ARG A 134 4.67 21.88 -2.35
C ARG A 134 3.45 20.94 -2.28
N ALA A 135 2.25 21.51 -2.20
CA ALA A 135 1.01 20.73 -2.15
C ALA A 135 0.81 19.92 -3.44
N ARG A 136 1.05 20.53 -4.61
CA ARG A 136 0.97 19.84 -5.90
C ARG A 136 2.03 18.72 -6.02
N ALA A 137 3.27 18.98 -5.64
CA ALA A 137 4.34 18.00 -5.66
C ALA A 137 3.97 16.78 -4.80
N ALA A 138 3.45 16.99 -3.58
CA ALA A 138 2.99 15.93 -2.70
C ALA A 138 1.84 15.12 -3.31
N ALA A 139 0.86 15.79 -3.94
CA ALA A 139 -0.26 15.13 -4.58
C ALA A 139 0.19 14.26 -5.77
N TRP A 140 1.06 14.78 -6.64
CA TRP A 140 1.61 14.03 -7.75
C TRP A 140 2.44 12.81 -7.29
N TYR A 141 3.28 12.99 -6.26
CA TYR A 141 4.09 11.92 -5.70
C TYR A 141 3.22 10.80 -5.10
N THR A 142 2.20 11.14 -4.33
CA THR A 142 1.26 10.15 -3.79
C THR A 142 0.49 9.41 -4.89
N SER A 143 0.12 10.13 -5.96
CA SER A 143 -0.55 9.51 -7.12
C SER A 143 0.39 8.59 -7.90
N SER A 144 1.66 8.96 -8.06
CA SER A 144 2.67 8.13 -8.74
C SER A 144 2.94 6.83 -7.98
N PHE A 145 2.90 6.83 -6.64
CA PHE A 145 2.97 5.61 -5.84
C PHE A 145 1.82 4.65 -6.18
N THR A 146 0.59 5.13 -6.16
CA THR A 146 -0.59 4.31 -6.48
C THR A 146 -0.54 3.81 -7.92
N LEU A 147 -0.14 4.66 -8.86
CA LEU A 147 -0.02 4.31 -10.26
C LEU A 147 1.07 3.25 -10.48
N GLY A 148 2.28 3.45 -9.96
CA GLY A 148 3.40 2.52 -10.10
C GLY A 148 3.10 1.16 -9.48
N SER A 149 2.56 1.15 -8.26
CA SER A 149 2.17 -0.10 -7.58
C SER A 149 1.06 -0.87 -8.28
N SER A 150 0.20 -0.19 -9.04
CA SER A 150 -0.89 -0.82 -9.79
C SER A 150 -0.43 -1.29 -11.16
N LEU A 151 0.37 -0.50 -11.88
CA LEU A 151 0.96 -0.89 -13.17
C LEU A 151 1.88 -2.10 -13.06
N SER A 152 2.46 -2.35 -11.87
CA SER A 152 3.27 -3.55 -11.63
C SER A 152 2.49 -4.87 -11.82
N PHE A 153 1.16 -4.88 -11.69
CA PHE A 153 0.34 -6.03 -12.07
C PHE A 153 0.44 -6.33 -13.57
N LEU A 154 0.49 -5.29 -14.40
CA LEU A 154 0.56 -5.46 -15.87
C LEU A 154 1.91 -6.04 -16.29
N LEU A 155 3.00 -5.71 -15.58
CA LEU A 155 4.31 -6.32 -15.82
C LEU A 155 4.31 -7.81 -15.50
N GLY A 156 3.43 -8.29 -14.63
CA GLY A 156 3.20 -9.71 -14.39
C GLY A 156 2.76 -10.46 -15.66
N GLN A 157 2.14 -9.80 -16.65
CA GLN A 157 1.77 -10.45 -17.91
C GLN A 157 3.00 -10.92 -18.72
N ALA A 158 4.11 -10.19 -18.63
CA ALA A 158 5.37 -10.64 -19.22
C ALA A 158 5.89 -11.91 -18.52
N GLY A 159 5.75 -11.96 -17.20
CA GLY A 159 6.08 -13.15 -16.39
C GLY A 159 5.25 -14.38 -16.75
N LEU A 160 3.96 -14.21 -17.04
CA LEU A 160 3.09 -15.31 -17.48
C LEU A 160 3.43 -15.81 -18.90
N ARG A 161 3.93 -14.92 -19.79
CA ARG A 161 4.21 -15.26 -21.20
C ARG A 161 5.59 -15.88 -21.41
N TRP A 162 6.59 -15.42 -20.67
CA TRP A 162 7.98 -15.81 -20.88
C TRP A 162 8.52 -16.65 -19.71
N ASP A 163 8.63 -16.06 -18.53
CA ASP A 163 9.00 -16.66 -17.25
C ASP A 163 8.90 -15.58 -16.17
N TRP A 164 8.51 -15.95 -14.98
CA TRP A 164 8.41 -15.04 -13.84
C TRP A 164 9.77 -14.41 -13.46
N HIS A 165 10.88 -15.14 -13.65
CA HIS A 165 12.23 -14.62 -13.42
C HIS A 165 12.49 -13.34 -14.24
N HIS A 166 12.12 -13.36 -15.53
CA HIS A 166 12.30 -12.20 -16.42
C HIS A 166 11.47 -10.99 -15.98
N ALA A 167 10.27 -11.19 -15.43
CA ALA A 167 9.46 -10.10 -14.92
C ALA A 167 10.13 -9.41 -13.72
N PHE A 168 10.71 -10.19 -12.80
CA PHE A 168 11.46 -9.63 -11.68
C PHE A 168 12.78 -8.98 -12.10
N LEU A 169 13.53 -9.57 -13.03
CA LEU A 169 14.75 -8.98 -13.60
C LEU A 169 14.45 -7.64 -14.30
N ALA A 170 13.42 -7.61 -15.14
CA ALA A 170 12.98 -6.38 -15.82
C ALA A 170 12.55 -5.31 -14.82
N SER A 171 11.78 -5.68 -13.80
CA SER A 171 11.36 -4.74 -12.76
C SER A 171 12.52 -4.24 -11.90
N GLY A 172 13.51 -5.09 -11.62
CA GLY A 172 14.75 -4.68 -10.98
C GLY A 172 15.54 -3.69 -11.82
N ALA A 173 15.66 -3.92 -13.14
CA ALA A 173 16.31 -3.00 -14.08
C ALA A 173 15.58 -1.64 -14.18
N LEU A 174 14.24 -1.65 -14.20
CA LEU A 174 13.43 -0.43 -14.11
C LEU A 174 13.67 0.29 -12.80
N GLY A 175 13.75 -0.44 -11.68
CA GLY A 175 14.09 0.12 -10.36
C GLY A 175 15.46 0.81 -10.36
N VAL A 176 16.50 0.17 -10.91
CA VAL A 176 17.83 0.79 -11.08
C VAL A 176 17.75 2.05 -11.93
N THR A 177 17.00 2.02 -13.05
CA THR A 177 16.78 3.20 -13.89
C THR A 177 16.12 4.33 -13.11
N GLY A 178 15.13 4.01 -12.26
CA GLY A 178 14.50 4.97 -11.33
C GLY A 178 15.50 5.58 -10.35
N VAL A 179 16.39 4.75 -9.76
CA VAL A 179 17.46 5.22 -8.87
C VAL A 179 18.40 6.19 -9.58
N LEU A 180 18.86 5.85 -10.78
CA LEU A 180 19.77 6.69 -11.59
C LEU A 180 19.10 8.01 -11.96
N LEU A 181 17.83 7.98 -12.37
CA LEU A 181 17.05 9.17 -12.68
C LEU A 181 16.91 10.07 -11.43
N ALA A 182 16.51 9.51 -10.31
CA ALA A 182 16.39 10.27 -9.06
C ALA A 182 17.75 10.82 -8.57
N TRP A 183 18.80 10.04 -8.70
CA TRP A 183 20.16 10.47 -8.35
C TRP A 183 20.62 11.69 -9.18
N ALA A 184 20.27 11.70 -10.48
CA ALA A 184 20.62 12.77 -11.39
C ALA A 184 19.83 14.07 -11.15
N VAL A 185 18.53 13.97 -10.75
CA VAL A 185 17.66 15.14 -10.67
C VAL A 185 17.48 15.71 -9.27
N LEU A 186 17.55 14.85 -8.22
CA LEU A 186 17.36 15.31 -6.85
C LEU A 186 18.53 16.21 -6.41
N PRO A 187 18.27 17.38 -5.81
CA PRO A 187 19.30 18.29 -5.33
C PRO A 187 20.26 17.62 -4.33
N ARG A 188 21.57 17.85 -4.49
CA ARG A 188 22.62 17.30 -3.59
C ARG A 188 22.64 17.98 -2.21
N ALA A 189 22.17 19.20 -2.11
CA ALA A 189 22.10 19.96 -0.87
C ALA A 189 20.66 19.90 -0.33
N GLY A 190 20.34 18.88 0.42
CA GLY A 190 19.26 18.96 1.39
C GLY A 190 19.74 19.81 2.56
N ALA A 191 19.05 20.88 2.92
CA ALA A 191 19.34 21.64 4.12
C ALA A 191 19.38 20.65 5.30
N LYS A 192 20.54 20.53 5.99
CA LYS A 192 20.59 19.96 7.32
C LYS A 192 19.67 20.82 8.16
N ARG A 193 18.39 20.42 8.34
CA ARG A 193 17.66 20.96 9.48
C ARG A 193 18.52 20.67 10.70
N PRO A 194 18.73 21.65 11.60
CA PRO A 194 19.30 21.38 12.90
C PRO A 194 18.49 20.20 13.45
N ALA A 195 19.15 19.10 13.78
CA ALA A 195 18.50 18.01 14.47
C ALA A 195 17.77 18.64 15.66
N GLU A 196 16.45 18.68 15.62
CA GLU A 196 15.70 18.89 16.86
C GLU A 196 16.23 17.79 17.76
N ARG A 197 16.95 18.22 18.80
CA ARG A 197 17.81 17.38 19.64
C ARG A 197 17.13 16.04 19.85
N GLY A 198 17.74 14.99 19.32
CA GLY A 198 17.25 13.62 19.40
C GLY A 198 17.11 13.22 20.87
N GLY A 199 15.95 13.50 21.41
CA GLY A 199 15.48 12.88 22.64
C GLY A 199 15.28 11.40 22.37
N ALA A 200 15.49 10.56 23.39
CA ALA A 200 15.11 9.16 23.34
C ALA A 200 13.69 9.04 22.78
N MET A 201 13.47 8.05 21.93
CA MET A 201 12.14 7.77 21.32
C MET A 201 11.08 7.85 22.44
N PRO A 202 10.08 8.76 22.36
CA PRO A 202 9.12 8.92 23.44
C PRO A 202 8.43 7.60 23.71
N PRO A 203 8.07 7.30 24.95
CA PRO A 203 7.45 6.04 25.29
C PRO A 203 6.14 5.88 24.48
N LEU A 204 5.95 4.72 23.88
CA LEU A 204 4.76 4.38 23.05
C LEU A 204 3.45 4.73 23.76
N ARG A 205 3.43 4.68 25.11
CA ARG A 205 2.29 5.11 25.92
C ARG A 205 1.92 6.60 25.73
N GLY A 206 2.88 7.47 25.43
CA GLY A 206 2.62 8.89 25.14
C GLY A 206 1.89 9.07 23.81
N VAL A 207 2.16 8.21 22.83
CA VAL A 207 1.51 8.26 21.51
C VAL A 207 0.15 7.55 21.54
N LEU A 208 0.08 6.32 22.07
CA LEU A 208 -1.13 5.49 22.06
C LEU A 208 -2.10 5.79 23.23
N GLY A 209 -1.68 6.60 24.19
CA GLY A 209 -2.54 7.01 25.33
C GLY A 209 -3.68 7.95 24.92
N HIS A 210 -3.57 8.61 23.78
CA HIS A 210 -4.64 9.47 23.26
C HIS A 210 -5.71 8.63 22.57
N ARG A 211 -6.95 8.69 23.05
CA ARG A 211 -8.09 7.88 22.58
C ARG A 211 -8.31 7.97 21.08
N ASP A 212 -8.26 9.18 20.51
CA ASP A 212 -8.49 9.41 19.09
C ASP A 212 -7.33 8.84 18.25
N VAL A 213 -6.07 8.97 18.70
CA VAL A 213 -4.92 8.36 18.04
C VAL A 213 -5.05 6.84 18.01
N LEU A 214 -5.42 6.22 19.14
CA LEU A 214 -5.64 4.78 19.22
C LEU A 214 -6.74 4.32 18.25
N ALA A 215 -7.88 5.04 18.24
CA ALA A 215 -8.99 4.74 17.34
C ALA A 215 -8.56 4.82 15.85
N LEU A 216 -7.75 5.84 15.50
CA LEU A 216 -7.24 6.03 14.15
C LEU A 216 -6.21 4.94 13.79
N VAL A 217 -5.36 4.51 14.71
CA VAL A 217 -4.42 3.39 14.51
C VAL A 217 -5.18 2.09 14.24
N ILE A 218 -6.20 1.77 15.04
CA ILE A 218 -7.03 0.55 14.83
C ILE A 218 -7.78 0.65 13.49
N GLY A 219 -8.37 1.80 13.18
CA GLY A 219 -9.06 2.04 11.91
C GLY A 219 -8.14 1.85 10.71
N TYR A 220 -6.94 2.42 10.76
CA TYR A 220 -5.95 2.26 9.69
C TYR A 220 -5.49 0.81 9.54
N THR A 221 -5.27 0.12 10.66
CA THR A 221 -4.92 -1.30 10.66
C THR A 221 -6.02 -2.13 9.97
N ALA A 222 -7.28 -1.85 10.26
CA ALA A 222 -8.42 -2.49 9.60
C ALA A 222 -8.48 -2.18 8.10
N THR A 223 -8.17 -0.93 7.71
CA THR A 223 -8.12 -0.52 6.30
C THR A 223 -7.00 -1.26 5.56
N ILE A 224 -5.80 -1.32 6.13
CA ILE A 224 -4.67 -2.04 5.52
C ILE A 224 -4.97 -3.54 5.45
N TRP A 225 -5.56 -4.14 6.49
CA TRP A 225 -5.97 -5.55 6.49
C TRP A 225 -6.92 -5.88 5.33
N GLY A 226 -8.01 -5.13 5.19
CA GLY A 226 -8.97 -5.34 4.09
C GLY A 226 -8.36 -5.10 2.72
N THR A 227 -7.57 -4.04 2.57
CA THR A 227 -6.90 -3.69 1.30
C THR A 227 -5.88 -4.75 0.88
N THR A 228 -5.04 -5.21 1.82
CA THR A 228 -4.04 -6.25 1.51
C THR A 228 -4.70 -7.61 1.30
N GLY A 229 -5.72 -7.97 2.08
CA GLY A 229 -6.48 -9.20 1.88
C GLY A 229 -7.05 -9.28 0.47
N LEU A 230 -7.74 -8.25 0.02
CA LEU A 230 -8.26 -8.19 -1.35
C LEU A 230 -7.13 -8.17 -2.39
N ARG A 231 -6.17 -7.25 -2.27
CA ARG A 231 -5.14 -7.01 -3.30
C ARG A 231 -4.18 -8.17 -3.48
N GLN A 232 -3.81 -8.87 -2.41
CA GLN A 232 -2.85 -9.97 -2.48
C GLN A 232 -3.48 -11.25 -3.04
N TRP A 233 -4.78 -11.44 -2.82
CA TRP A 233 -5.47 -12.68 -3.19
C TRP A 233 -6.40 -12.55 -4.40
N ILE A 234 -6.58 -11.34 -4.95
CA ILE A 234 -7.54 -11.10 -6.04
C ILE A 234 -7.26 -11.95 -7.28
N VAL A 235 -5.99 -12.10 -7.68
CA VAL A 235 -5.63 -12.88 -8.88
C VAL A 235 -5.90 -14.37 -8.67
N VAL A 236 -5.61 -14.90 -7.49
CA VAL A 236 -5.91 -16.31 -7.13
C VAL A 236 -7.43 -16.53 -7.07
N PHE A 237 -8.19 -15.57 -6.53
CA PHE A 237 -9.66 -15.61 -6.50
C PHE A 237 -10.25 -15.58 -7.90
N LEU A 238 -9.76 -14.70 -8.78
CA LEU A 238 -10.23 -14.62 -10.16
C LEU A 238 -9.89 -15.91 -10.94
N ALA A 239 -8.74 -16.52 -10.66
CA ALA A 239 -8.38 -17.83 -11.21
C ALA A 239 -9.38 -18.91 -10.76
N PHE A 240 -9.79 -18.91 -9.49
CA PHE A 240 -10.85 -19.79 -8.99
C PHE A 240 -12.18 -19.55 -9.71
N CYS A 241 -12.60 -18.30 -9.88
CA CYS A 241 -13.86 -17.96 -10.58
C CYS A 241 -13.88 -18.42 -12.04
N THR A 242 -12.73 -18.55 -12.69
CA THR A 242 -12.65 -18.98 -14.09
C THR A 242 -12.43 -20.48 -14.28
N ALA A 243 -12.02 -21.19 -13.23
CA ALA A 243 -11.71 -22.62 -13.32
C ALA A 243 -12.90 -23.47 -13.76
N ASP A 244 -14.12 -23.14 -13.33
CA ASP A 244 -15.34 -23.87 -13.67
C ASP A 244 -15.99 -23.42 -15.00
N GLN A 245 -15.58 -22.28 -15.56
CA GLN A 245 -16.19 -21.71 -16.78
C GLN A 245 -15.59 -22.27 -18.09
N GLY A 246 -14.50 -23.04 -18.04
CA GLY A 246 -13.91 -23.75 -19.17
C GLY A 246 -13.67 -22.86 -20.40
N ALA A 247 -14.03 -23.35 -21.62
CA ALA A 247 -13.87 -22.63 -22.87
C ALA A 247 -14.74 -21.36 -22.99
N ASN A 248 -15.71 -21.17 -22.10
CA ASN A 248 -16.58 -19.99 -22.01
C ASN A 248 -16.00 -18.89 -21.10
N ALA A 249 -14.76 -19.05 -20.61
CA ALA A 249 -14.06 -17.98 -19.89
C ALA A 249 -14.00 -16.74 -20.79
N PRO A 250 -14.53 -15.58 -20.35
CA PRO A 250 -14.67 -14.42 -21.20
C PRO A 250 -13.31 -13.95 -21.73
N GLN A 251 -13.17 -13.88 -23.04
CA GLN A 251 -12.05 -13.26 -23.73
C GLN A 251 -12.17 -11.72 -23.58
N GLY A 252 -11.74 -11.16 -22.47
CA GLY A 252 -11.89 -9.71 -22.34
C GLY A 252 -10.99 -9.10 -21.27
N TRP A 253 -11.17 -9.50 -20.02
CA TRP A 253 -10.47 -8.87 -18.92
C TRP A 253 -9.44 -9.81 -18.31
N SER A 254 -8.15 -9.54 -18.52
CA SER A 254 -7.12 -10.34 -17.87
C SER A 254 -7.18 -10.13 -16.33
N MET A 255 -6.96 -11.20 -15.56
CA MET A 255 -6.97 -11.14 -14.08
C MET A 255 -6.00 -10.08 -13.56
N LEU A 256 -4.87 -9.88 -14.25
CA LEU A 256 -3.86 -8.90 -13.91
C LEU A 256 -4.33 -7.46 -14.18
N ALA A 257 -5.07 -7.24 -15.27
CA ALA A 257 -5.70 -5.95 -15.54
C ALA A 257 -6.74 -5.62 -14.45
N VAL A 258 -7.51 -6.61 -14.01
CA VAL A 258 -8.46 -6.42 -12.88
C VAL A 258 -7.72 -6.09 -11.60
N GLY A 259 -6.62 -6.78 -11.28
CA GLY A 259 -5.77 -6.46 -10.14
C GLY A 259 -5.22 -5.02 -10.19
N ALA A 260 -4.80 -4.57 -11.38
CA ALA A 260 -4.37 -3.18 -11.60
C ALA A 260 -5.51 -2.19 -11.37
N LEU A 261 -6.71 -2.46 -11.90
CA LEU A 261 -7.88 -1.60 -11.71
C LEU A 261 -8.32 -1.51 -10.26
N VAL A 262 -8.31 -2.64 -9.53
CA VAL A 262 -8.55 -2.68 -8.08
C VAL A 262 -7.54 -1.79 -7.34
N GLY A 263 -6.27 -1.80 -7.74
CA GLY A 263 -5.24 -0.92 -7.17
C GLY A 263 -5.49 0.56 -7.47
N ILE A 264 -5.71 0.89 -8.75
CA ILE A 264 -5.91 2.27 -9.23
C ILE A 264 -7.18 2.89 -8.63
N SER A 265 -8.21 2.10 -8.36
CA SER A 265 -9.45 2.57 -7.73
C SER A 265 -9.23 3.24 -6.36
N GLY A 266 -8.09 2.99 -5.73
CA GLY A 266 -7.68 3.64 -4.48
C GLY A 266 -7.48 5.15 -4.61
N VAL A 267 -7.10 5.67 -5.79
CA VAL A 267 -6.92 7.13 -6.00
C VAL A 267 -8.25 7.86 -5.85
N PRO A 268 -9.29 7.56 -6.66
CA PRO A 268 -10.60 8.20 -6.50
C PRO A 268 -11.25 7.86 -5.17
N ALA A 269 -11.01 6.66 -4.61
CA ALA A 269 -11.54 6.28 -3.30
C ALA A 269 -11.02 7.18 -2.17
N GLY A 270 -9.72 7.46 -2.15
CA GLY A 270 -9.11 8.34 -1.16
C GLY A 270 -9.63 9.78 -1.26
N LEU A 271 -9.77 10.30 -2.49
CA LEU A 271 -10.33 11.63 -2.73
C LEU A 271 -11.79 11.70 -2.27
N PHE A 272 -12.61 10.71 -2.65
CA PHE A 272 -14.02 10.63 -2.27
C PHE A 272 -14.18 10.50 -0.76
N GLY A 273 -13.40 9.63 -0.10
CA GLY A 273 -13.45 9.45 1.35
C GLY A 273 -13.07 10.71 2.11
N ASN A 274 -12.05 11.43 1.63
CA ASN A 274 -11.67 12.71 2.24
C ASN A 274 -12.74 13.81 2.06
N GLU A 275 -13.31 13.93 0.85
CA GLU A 275 -14.41 14.88 0.59
C GLU A 275 -15.65 14.55 1.43
N LEU A 276 -15.99 13.27 1.53
CA LEU A 276 -17.10 12.81 2.36
C LEU A 276 -16.85 13.14 3.85
N SER A 277 -15.59 13.00 4.31
CA SER A 277 -15.19 13.35 5.66
C SER A 277 -15.32 14.86 5.95
N LEU A 278 -15.03 15.71 4.96
CA LEU A 278 -15.24 17.16 5.10
C LEU A 278 -16.73 17.53 5.23
N ARG A 279 -17.63 16.77 4.57
CA ARG A 279 -19.08 17.04 4.60
C ARG A 279 -19.79 16.44 5.79
N LEU A 280 -19.52 15.17 6.11
CA LEU A 280 -20.23 14.39 7.15
C LEU A 280 -19.47 14.30 8.47
N GLY A 281 -18.20 14.71 8.49
CA GLY A 281 -17.28 14.54 9.60
C GLY A 281 -16.54 13.19 9.57
N LEU A 282 -15.33 13.19 10.13
CA LEU A 282 -14.41 12.02 10.10
C LEU A 282 -15.05 10.76 10.70
N ARG A 283 -15.70 10.89 11.86
CA ARG A 283 -16.32 9.76 12.57
C ARG A 283 -17.42 9.11 11.74
N ALA A 284 -18.38 9.88 11.22
CA ALA A 284 -19.51 9.36 10.46
C ALA A 284 -19.04 8.70 9.15
N THR A 285 -18.09 9.33 8.46
CA THR A 285 -17.50 8.79 7.23
C THR A 285 -16.75 7.49 7.50
N ALA A 286 -15.88 7.48 8.52
CA ALA A 286 -15.11 6.28 8.84
C ALA A 286 -16.01 5.10 9.19
N VAL A 287 -17.02 5.30 10.06
CA VAL A 287 -18.00 4.27 10.42
C VAL A 287 -18.76 3.78 9.20
N GLY A 288 -19.31 4.69 8.38
CA GLY A 288 -20.09 4.33 7.20
C GLY A 288 -19.29 3.55 6.16
N VAL A 289 -18.09 4.03 5.82
CA VAL A 289 -17.20 3.34 4.87
C VAL A 289 -16.78 1.97 5.40
N PHE A 290 -16.49 1.83 6.70
CA PHE A 290 -16.15 0.52 7.28
C PHE A 290 -17.33 -0.44 7.25
N LEU A 291 -18.55 0.00 7.57
CA LEU A 291 -19.75 -0.86 7.52
C LEU A 291 -20.03 -1.36 6.09
N VAL A 292 -19.93 -0.46 5.10
CA VAL A 292 -20.09 -0.84 3.70
C VAL A 292 -18.96 -1.78 3.26
N SER A 293 -17.72 -1.51 3.65
CA SER A 293 -16.58 -2.38 3.36
C SER A 293 -16.72 -3.75 4.01
N ALA A 294 -17.25 -3.82 5.25
CA ALA A 294 -17.51 -5.08 5.93
C ALA A 294 -18.56 -5.91 5.18
N LEU A 295 -19.67 -5.29 4.76
CA LEU A 295 -20.71 -5.93 3.99
C LEU A 295 -20.17 -6.46 2.64
N VAL A 296 -19.41 -5.62 1.92
CA VAL A 296 -18.82 -6.01 0.64
C VAL A 296 -17.86 -7.17 0.83
N ASN A 297 -16.95 -7.13 1.81
CA ASN A 297 -16.04 -8.25 2.07
C ASN A 297 -16.79 -9.53 2.48
N ALA A 298 -17.83 -9.43 3.33
CA ALA A 298 -18.63 -10.59 3.73
C ALA A 298 -19.32 -11.28 2.55
N LEU A 299 -19.73 -10.50 1.55
CA LEU A 299 -20.43 -11.00 0.37
C LEU A 299 -19.49 -11.34 -0.80
N PHE A 300 -18.25 -10.83 -0.79
CA PHE A 300 -17.35 -10.92 -1.95
C PHE A 300 -17.03 -12.35 -2.35
N GLY A 301 -16.81 -13.25 -1.42
CA GLY A 301 -16.57 -14.67 -1.70
C GLY A 301 -17.70 -15.35 -2.50
N PHE A 302 -18.96 -14.97 -2.25
CA PHE A 302 -20.11 -15.51 -2.97
C PHE A 302 -20.19 -15.07 -4.44
N THR A 303 -19.47 -14.00 -4.81
CA THR A 303 -19.47 -13.51 -6.20
C THR A 303 -18.86 -14.51 -7.18
N ALA A 304 -18.09 -15.49 -6.70
CA ALA A 304 -17.52 -16.54 -7.54
C ALA A 304 -18.58 -17.34 -8.33
N ALA A 305 -19.82 -17.39 -7.83
CA ALA A 305 -20.94 -18.03 -8.53
C ALA A 305 -21.54 -17.18 -9.67
N LEU A 306 -21.09 -15.93 -9.82
CA LEU A 306 -21.61 -14.99 -10.81
C LEU A 306 -20.80 -15.06 -12.12
N PRO A 307 -21.37 -14.58 -13.25
CA PRO A 307 -20.61 -14.42 -14.49
C PRO A 307 -19.35 -13.57 -14.27
N TYR A 308 -18.22 -13.96 -14.86
CA TYR A 308 -16.93 -13.32 -14.66
C TYR A 308 -16.93 -11.80 -14.82
N GLY A 309 -17.63 -11.27 -15.85
CA GLY A 309 -17.74 -9.82 -16.05
C GLY A 309 -18.37 -9.10 -14.85
N THR A 310 -19.37 -9.74 -14.20
CA THR A 310 -19.99 -9.21 -12.97
C THR A 310 -19.00 -9.24 -11.81
N VAL A 311 -18.23 -10.32 -11.67
CA VAL A 311 -17.16 -10.42 -10.65
C VAL A 311 -16.15 -9.30 -10.82
N VAL A 312 -15.73 -8.99 -12.05
CA VAL A 312 -14.80 -7.90 -12.36
C VAL A 312 -15.34 -6.55 -11.88
N VAL A 313 -16.58 -6.23 -12.20
CA VAL A 313 -17.22 -4.96 -11.78
C VAL A 313 -17.27 -4.87 -10.25
N ILE A 314 -17.71 -5.95 -9.59
CA ILE A 314 -17.79 -6.00 -8.13
C ILE A 314 -16.40 -5.92 -7.50
N ALA A 315 -15.37 -6.55 -8.09
CA ALA A 315 -14.00 -6.49 -7.60
C ALA A 315 -13.43 -5.06 -7.63
N VAL A 316 -13.66 -4.31 -8.70
CA VAL A 316 -13.22 -2.91 -8.80
C VAL A 316 -13.99 -2.03 -7.82
N ALA A 317 -15.29 -2.23 -7.68
CA ALA A 317 -16.11 -1.54 -6.70
C ALA A 317 -15.68 -1.86 -5.24
N ALA A 318 -15.37 -3.12 -4.95
CA ALA A 318 -14.83 -3.54 -3.66
C ALA A 318 -13.48 -2.86 -3.38
N GLY A 319 -12.59 -2.82 -4.36
CA GLY A 319 -11.32 -2.12 -4.28
C GLY A 319 -11.50 -0.63 -3.94
N PHE A 320 -12.44 0.04 -4.58
CA PHE A 320 -12.79 1.43 -4.28
C PHE A 320 -13.28 1.59 -2.83
N LEU A 321 -14.26 0.79 -2.42
CA LEU A 321 -14.88 0.92 -1.10
C LEU A 321 -13.91 0.64 0.05
N VAL A 322 -13.13 -0.44 -0.05
CA VAL A 322 -12.17 -0.82 1.01
C VAL A 322 -11.07 0.22 1.21
N GLN A 323 -10.68 0.92 0.16
CA GLN A 323 -9.66 1.98 0.22
C GLN A 323 -10.20 3.35 0.62
N GLY A 324 -11.52 3.53 0.73
CA GLY A 324 -12.18 4.82 1.00
C GLY A 324 -11.76 5.49 2.32
N ASN A 325 -11.33 4.72 3.32
CA ASN A 325 -10.88 5.25 4.61
C ASN A 325 -9.39 5.63 4.67
N PHE A 326 -8.61 5.36 3.63
CA PHE A 326 -7.15 5.54 3.69
C PHE A 326 -6.75 7.00 3.93
N SER A 327 -7.29 7.92 3.14
CA SER A 327 -6.94 9.35 3.21
C SER A 327 -7.56 10.07 4.40
N ASN A 328 -8.83 9.79 4.72
CA ASN A 328 -9.53 10.47 5.80
C ASN A 328 -8.97 10.11 7.18
N LEU A 329 -8.61 8.83 7.43
CA LEU A 329 -7.97 8.42 8.69
C LEU A 329 -6.57 9.02 8.83
N THR A 330 -5.79 9.06 7.74
CA THR A 330 -4.47 9.68 7.76
C THR A 330 -4.56 11.19 8.00
N SER A 331 -5.48 11.89 7.35
CA SER A 331 -5.74 13.30 7.59
C SER A 331 -6.22 13.57 9.02
N GLY A 332 -7.06 12.68 9.55
CA GLY A 332 -7.50 12.71 10.94
C GLY A 332 -6.34 12.57 11.92
N LEU A 333 -5.42 11.62 11.68
CA LEU A 333 -4.23 11.44 12.51
C LEU A 333 -3.36 12.71 12.54
N LEU A 334 -3.10 13.30 11.37
CA LEU A 334 -2.29 14.52 11.26
C LEU A 334 -2.94 15.71 11.97
N ALA A 335 -4.27 15.70 12.13
CA ALA A 335 -4.99 16.75 12.84
C ALA A 335 -4.91 16.63 14.37
N VAL A 336 -4.82 15.37 14.89
CA VAL A 336 -4.85 15.08 16.34
C VAL A 336 -3.45 14.91 16.91
N ALA A 337 -2.47 14.54 16.08
CA ALA A 337 -1.13 14.25 16.54
C ALA A 337 -0.46 15.51 17.08
N GLU A 338 0.14 15.40 18.27
CA GLU A 338 0.91 16.48 18.88
C GLU A 338 2.08 16.87 17.95
N PRO A 339 2.29 18.17 17.63
CA PRO A 339 3.33 18.61 16.68
C PRO A 339 4.74 18.11 17.02
N ARG A 340 5.07 18.01 18.31
CA ARG A 340 6.37 17.50 18.80
C ARG A 340 6.54 15.99 18.59
N LEU A 341 5.44 15.23 18.53
CA LEU A 341 5.43 13.77 18.41
C LEU A 341 4.97 13.31 17.03
N MET A 342 4.70 14.23 16.10
CA MET A 342 4.12 13.96 14.79
C MET A 342 4.85 12.83 14.03
N GLY A 343 6.19 12.91 13.94
CA GLY A 343 6.99 11.90 13.23
C GLY A 343 6.86 10.51 13.83
N VAL A 344 6.94 10.40 15.16
CA VAL A 344 6.81 9.12 15.88
C VAL A 344 5.38 8.59 15.79
N THR A 345 4.37 9.47 15.91
CA THR A 345 2.96 9.08 15.79
C THR A 345 2.67 8.49 14.42
N VAL A 346 3.12 9.12 13.33
CA VAL A 346 2.98 8.60 11.97
C VAL A 346 3.74 7.29 11.78
N ALA A 347 4.94 7.17 12.36
CA ALA A 347 5.73 5.93 12.27
C ALA A 347 5.04 4.76 13.00
N VAL A 348 4.52 4.98 14.20
CA VAL A 348 3.76 3.97 14.97
C VAL A 348 2.47 3.59 14.25
N TYR A 349 1.72 4.57 13.76
CA TYR A 349 0.51 4.37 12.95
C TYR A 349 0.80 3.49 11.72
N SER A 350 1.86 3.78 10.98
CA SER A 350 2.27 3.00 9.82
C SER A 350 2.75 1.59 10.23
N CYS A 351 3.57 1.48 11.27
CA CYS A 351 4.09 0.21 11.76
C CYS A 351 2.94 -0.76 12.14
N ILE A 352 1.99 -0.31 12.96
CA ILE A 352 0.86 -1.13 13.39
C ILE A 352 -0.08 -1.43 12.21
N GLY A 353 -0.32 -0.44 11.33
CA GLY A 353 -1.14 -0.64 10.13
C GLY A 353 -0.58 -1.74 9.22
N PHE A 354 0.71 -1.70 8.93
CA PHE A 354 1.35 -2.72 8.08
C PHE A 354 1.52 -4.07 8.79
N ALA A 355 1.65 -4.09 10.13
CA ALA A 355 1.54 -5.33 10.91
C ALA A 355 0.17 -5.99 10.71
N GLY A 356 -0.91 -5.19 10.70
CA GLY A 356 -2.26 -5.67 10.35
C GLY A 356 -2.35 -6.21 8.92
N GLY A 357 -1.73 -5.53 7.95
CA GLY A 357 -1.68 -6.02 6.57
C GLY A 357 -0.94 -7.35 6.42
N PHE A 358 0.17 -7.51 7.12
CA PHE A 358 0.91 -8.77 7.18
C PHE A 358 0.06 -9.88 7.80
N ALA A 359 -0.47 -9.65 9.02
CA ALA A 359 -1.31 -10.61 9.72
C ALA A 359 -2.56 -10.98 8.93
N GLY A 360 -3.21 -9.99 8.29
CA GLY A 360 -4.40 -10.20 7.47
C GLY A 360 -4.15 -11.09 6.26
N THR A 361 -3.03 -10.89 5.58
CA THR A 361 -2.65 -11.71 4.42
C THR A 361 -2.36 -13.16 4.84
N LEU A 362 -1.69 -13.36 5.99
CA LEU A 362 -1.43 -14.69 6.56
C LEU A 362 -2.71 -15.39 7.00
N LEU A 363 -3.57 -14.68 7.74
CA LEU A 363 -4.82 -15.26 8.23
C LEU A 363 -5.75 -15.62 7.06
N PHE A 364 -5.72 -14.86 5.97
CA PHE A 364 -6.44 -15.19 4.75
C PHE A 364 -5.98 -16.55 4.19
N GLY A 365 -4.66 -16.75 4.01
CA GLY A 365 -4.08 -18.01 3.55
C GLY A 365 -4.35 -19.19 4.49
N LEU A 366 -4.20 -18.97 5.80
CA LEU A 366 -4.52 -19.96 6.82
C LEU A 366 -5.99 -20.39 6.77
N THR A 367 -6.89 -19.44 6.56
CA THR A 367 -8.33 -19.70 6.44
C THR A 367 -8.60 -20.54 5.20
N LEU A 368 -7.96 -20.23 4.06
CA LEU A 368 -8.09 -21.06 2.86
C LEU A 368 -7.64 -22.50 3.12
N ASP A 369 -6.49 -22.71 3.74
CA ASP A 369 -5.99 -24.06 4.02
C ASP A 369 -6.92 -24.84 4.97
N HIS A 370 -7.39 -24.19 6.03
CA HIS A 370 -8.24 -24.84 7.04
C HIS A 370 -9.61 -25.27 6.50
N PHE A 371 -10.18 -24.51 5.55
CA PHE A 371 -11.52 -24.75 5.03
C PHE A 371 -11.56 -25.44 3.65
N GLY A 372 -10.43 -26.03 3.22
CA GLY A 372 -10.39 -26.94 2.08
C GLY A 372 -9.76 -26.39 0.81
N GLY A 373 -8.96 -25.32 0.94
CA GLY A 373 -8.12 -24.77 -0.13
C GLY A 373 -8.85 -23.86 -1.11
N THR A 374 -8.12 -23.42 -2.12
CA THR A 374 -8.60 -22.49 -3.16
C THR A 374 -9.68 -23.06 -4.06
N THR A 375 -9.98 -24.36 -3.99
CA THR A 375 -11.00 -25.02 -4.81
C THR A 375 -12.41 -24.98 -4.19
N ARG A 376 -12.54 -24.55 -2.93
CA ARG A 376 -13.82 -24.55 -2.21
C ARG A 376 -14.35 -23.13 -2.03
N LEU A 377 -15.59 -22.89 -2.46
CA LEU A 377 -16.28 -21.61 -2.28
C LEU A 377 -16.34 -21.18 -0.80
N ALA A 378 -16.64 -22.13 0.11
CA ALA A 378 -16.71 -21.83 1.55
C ALA A 378 -15.39 -21.27 2.11
N ALA A 379 -14.24 -21.75 1.64
CA ALA A 379 -12.94 -21.24 2.05
C ALA A 379 -12.78 -19.77 1.66
N TRP A 380 -13.17 -19.39 0.45
CA TRP A 380 -13.13 -18.00 -0.01
C TRP A 380 -14.08 -17.07 0.76
N VAL A 381 -15.30 -17.53 1.02
CA VAL A 381 -16.28 -16.77 1.82
C VAL A 381 -15.73 -16.48 3.21
N LEU A 382 -15.16 -17.49 3.86
CA LEU A 382 -14.56 -17.32 5.19
C LEU A 382 -13.29 -16.49 5.18
N ALA A 383 -12.45 -16.63 4.17
CA ALA A 383 -11.23 -15.83 4.02
C ALA A 383 -11.55 -14.34 3.84
N PHE A 384 -12.49 -13.97 2.97
CA PHE A 384 -13.00 -12.60 2.88
C PHE A 384 -13.76 -12.17 4.14
N GLY A 385 -14.39 -13.10 4.84
CA GLY A 385 -15.00 -12.88 6.15
C GLY A 385 -14.03 -12.35 7.20
N THR A 386 -12.74 -12.75 7.17
CA THR A 386 -11.71 -12.19 8.06
C THR A 386 -11.49 -10.70 7.80
N CYS A 387 -11.55 -10.27 6.52
CA CYS A 387 -11.49 -8.86 6.16
C CYS A 387 -12.74 -8.09 6.61
N ALA A 388 -13.91 -8.73 6.56
CA ALA A 388 -15.15 -8.13 7.06
C ALA A 388 -15.09 -7.89 8.58
N VAL A 389 -14.60 -8.87 9.35
CA VAL A 389 -14.39 -8.73 10.81
C VAL A 389 -13.43 -7.60 11.14
N ALA A 390 -12.31 -7.48 10.40
CA ALA A 390 -11.37 -6.37 10.58
C ALA A 390 -12.05 -5.01 10.31
N CYS A 391 -12.88 -4.90 9.25
CA CYS A 391 -13.65 -3.69 8.97
C CYS A 391 -14.66 -3.37 10.08
N LEU A 392 -15.34 -4.38 10.66
CA LEU A 392 -16.22 -4.17 11.82
C LEU A 392 -15.45 -3.66 13.05
N ALA A 393 -14.25 -4.19 13.31
CA ALA A 393 -13.38 -3.69 14.36
C ALA A 393 -12.95 -2.23 14.11
N GLY A 394 -12.63 -1.88 12.86
CA GLY A 394 -12.34 -0.50 12.43
C GLY A 394 -13.54 0.43 12.63
N SER A 395 -14.75 -0.05 12.31
CA SER A 395 -15.99 0.70 12.55
C SER A 395 -16.21 0.95 14.03
N ALA A 396 -16.09 -0.09 14.87
CA ALA A 396 -16.23 0.02 16.33
C ALA A 396 -15.21 0.99 16.93
N ALA A 397 -13.94 0.92 16.49
CA ALA A 397 -12.91 1.87 16.92
C ALA A 397 -13.25 3.31 16.49
N SER A 398 -13.79 3.49 15.27
CA SER A 398 -14.17 4.81 14.76
C SER A 398 -15.32 5.46 15.55
N LEU A 399 -16.16 4.66 16.24
CA LEU A 399 -17.16 5.17 17.17
C LEU A 399 -16.55 5.85 18.40
N LEU A 400 -15.28 5.57 18.71
CA LEU A 400 -14.55 6.20 19.79
C LEU A 400 -14.01 7.59 19.43
N LEU A 401 -13.97 7.97 18.16
CA LEU A 401 -13.49 9.29 17.72
C LEU A 401 -14.36 10.41 18.28
N SER A 402 -13.73 11.47 18.75
CA SER A 402 -14.42 12.66 19.26
C SER A 402 -15.20 13.36 18.12
N ARG A 403 -16.37 13.93 18.46
CA ARG A 403 -17.25 14.57 17.46
C ARG A 403 -16.71 15.92 16.96
N GLU A 404 -15.74 16.50 17.65
CA GLU A 404 -15.25 17.86 17.42
C GLU A 404 -14.12 17.98 16.39
N LEU A 405 -13.50 16.87 16.02
CA LEU A 405 -12.27 16.77 15.22
C LEU A 405 -12.26 17.50 13.86
N ILE A 406 -13.37 18.07 13.39
CA ILE A 406 -13.45 18.75 12.09
C ILE A 406 -14.09 20.14 12.17
N ARG A 407 -14.80 20.50 13.24
CA ARG A 407 -15.42 21.85 13.31
C ARG A 407 -14.41 22.99 13.37
N GLU A 408 -13.22 22.74 13.92
CA GLU A 408 -12.18 23.79 14.06
C GLU A 408 -11.44 24.11 12.75
N ARG A 409 -11.45 23.22 11.74
CA ARG A 409 -10.79 23.50 10.43
C ARG A 409 -11.63 24.30 9.44
N VAL A 410 -12.93 24.45 9.65
CA VAL A 410 -13.83 25.23 8.79
C VAL A 410 -13.99 26.67 9.32
N ALA A 411 -13.57 26.92 10.55
CA ALA A 411 -13.71 28.22 11.24
C ALA A 411 -12.41 29.04 11.28
N GLY A 412 -11.27 28.55 10.81
CA GLY A 412 -10.00 29.26 10.66
C GLY A 412 -9.46 29.17 9.22
#